data_ea80afd2100251038e88e0c6a1259a73
#
_entry.id   ea80afd2100251038e88e0c6a1259a73
#
_cell.length_a   1.000
_cell.length_b   1.000
_cell.length_c   1.000
_cell.angle_alpha   90.00
_cell.angle_beta   90.00
_cell.angle_gamma   90.00
#
_symmetry.space_group_name_H-M   'P 1'
#
loop_
_entity.id
_entity.type
_entity.pdbx_description
1 polymer ?
#
loop_
_entity_poly.entity_id
_entity_poly.type
_entity_poly.pdbx_seq_one_letter_code
_entity_poly.pdbx_strand_id
1 'polypeptide(L)'
;ISSLQGGTIDFTIVSTGLLSSMNKDFSIYYLPMVFNDAREADAVVDGPFGQKLLAKLPEKGLVGLTYWEHGFRNVTNSKRPIAKLEDFQGLKIRVIQIPIFVDIYSALGSNPVPIPFPELYTALEQKAVDGQETALSTIDTANLAEVQKFLSTTRIVYDPLVVLISKKTWDRLSSDEQKIV
;
A
#
# COMPACT_ATOMS: atom_id res chain seq x y z
N ILE A 1 12.97 -0.12 0.48
CA ILE A 1 13.31 -1.57 0.48
C ILE A 1 14.82 -1.76 0.37
N SER A 2 15.53 -1.10 -0.54
CA SER A 2 16.98 -1.28 -0.75
C SER A 2 17.82 -1.07 0.52
N SER A 3 17.49 -0.08 1.35
CA SER A 3 18.16 0.15 2.64
C SER A 3 17.98 -1.02 3.62
N LEU A 4 16.81 -1.65 3.61
CA LEU A 4 16.52 -2.83 4.42
C LEU A 4 17.32 -4.04 3.92
N GLN A 5 17.35 -4.29 2.61
CA GLN A 5 18.17 -5.35 1.99
C GLN A 5 19.67 -5.12 2.26
N GLY A 6 20.11 -3.88 2.23
CA GLY A 6 21.49 -3.48 2.54
C GLY A 6 21.85 -3.64 4.02
N GLY A 7 20.86 -3.73 4.92
CA GLY A 7 21.06 -3.77 6.37
C GLY A 7 21.39 -2.41 6.98
N THR A 8 21.08 -1.30 6.26
CA THR A 8 21.22 0.06 6.78
C THR A 8 20.09 0.40 7.75
N ILE A 9 18.92 -0.22 7.56
CA ILE A 9 17.80 -0.22 8.49
C ILE A 9 17.44 -1.67 8.82
N ASP A 10 16.96 -1.92 10.02
CA ASP A 10 16.67 -3.26 10.51
C ASP A 10 15.24 -3.69 10.20
N PHE A 11 14.26 -2.82 10.39
CA PHE A 11 12.83 -3.08 10.23
C PHE A 11 12.15 -2.03 9.37
N THR A 12 11.08 -2.45 8.70
CA THR A 12 10.14 -1.53 8.06
C THR A 12 8.76 -2.16 7.98
N ILE A 13 7.75 -1.30 7.89
CA ILE A 13 6.37 -1.68 7.58
C ILE A 13 5.98 -0.94 6.30
N VAL A 14 5.54 -1.68 5.31
CA VAL A 14 5.18 -1.12 3.99
C VAL A 14 3.99 -1.84 3.39
N SER A 15 3.29 -1.18 2.45
CA SER A 15 2.31 -1.85 1.58
C SER A 15 2.97 -3.00 0.83
N THR A 16 2.38 -4.18 0.87
CA THR A 16 2.92 -5.40 0.23
C THR A 16 3.17 -5.22 -1.26
N GLY A 17 2.40 -4.36 -1.92
CA GLY A 17 2.55 -4.07 -3.34
C GLY A 17 3.91 -3.49 -3.73
N LEU A 18 4.63 -2.84 -2.80
CA LEU A 18 6.00 -2.38 -3.05
C LEU A 18 6.99 -3.54 -3.23
N LEU A 19 6.61 -4.77 -2.86
CA LEU A 19 7.38 -5.99 -3.11
C LEU A 19 7.10 -6.59 -4.50
N SER A 20 6.14 -6.08 -5.25
CA SER A 20 5.76 -6.60 -6.57
C SER A 20 6.89 -6.52 -7.60
N SER A 21 7.82 -5.57 -7.44
CA SER A 21 9.05 -5.50 -8.27
C SER A 21 9.99 -6.68 -8.03
N MET A 22 9.93 -7.32 -6.86
CA MET A 22 10.75 -8.49 -6.51
C MET A 22 10.01 -9.80 -6.77
N ASN A 23 8.72 -9.82 -6.54
CA ASN A 23 7.84 -10.96 -6.80
C ASN A 23 6.45 -10.45 -7.18
N LYS A 24 6.08 -10.66 -8.45
CA LYS A 24 4.81 -10.20 -9.03
C LYS A 24 3.57 -10.76 -8.31
N ASP A 25 3.70 -11.89 -7.62
CA ASP A 25 2.57 -12.51 -6.91
C ASP A 25 2.00 -11.59 -5.82
N PHE A 26 2.80 -10.66 -5.26
CA PHE A 26 2.28 -9.65 -4.33
C PHE A 26 1.26 -8.69 -4.96
N SER A 27 1.22 -8.57 -6.30
CA SER A 27 0.23 -7.74 -6.97
C SER A 27 -1.19 -8.31 -6.89
N ILE A 28 -1.37 -9.58 -6.55
CA ILE A 28 -2.68 -10.23 -6.47
C ILE A 28 -3.58 -9.53 -5.44
N TYR A 29 -3.03 -9.08 -4.32
CA TYR A 29 -3.79 -8.36 -3.29
C TYR A 29 -4.40 -7.04 -3.80
N TYR A 30 -3.84 -6.49 -4.86
CA TYR A 30 -4.21 -5.18 -5.41
C TYR A 30 -5.10 -5.26 -6.66
N LEU A 31 -5.57 -6.44 -7.00
CA LEU A 31 -6.62 -6.55 -8.01
C LEU A 31 -7.89 -5.85 -7.49
N PRO A 32 -8.53 -5.01 -8.30
CA PRO A 32 -9.68 -4.24 -7.83
C PRO A 32 -10.86 -5.15 -7.51
N MET A 33 -11.56 -4.86 -6.42
CA MET A 33 -12.80 -5.54 -6.00
C MET A 33 -12.67 -7.06 -5.79
N VAL A 34 -11.47 -7.57 -5.50
CA VAL A 34 -11.23 -9.00 -5.26
C VAL A 34 -11.82 -9.44 -3.92
N PHE A 35 -11.79 -8.57 -2.91
CA PHE A 35 -12.30 -8.86 -1.58
C PHE A 35 -13.59 -8.09 -1.30
N ASN A 36 -14.58 -8.76 -0.74
CA ASN A 36 -15.85 -8.15 -0.34
C ASN A 36 -15.72 -7.39 0.99
N ASP A 37 -14.95 -7.93 1.91
CA ASP A 37 -14.71 -7.34 3.23
C ASP A 37 -13.30 -7.66 3.76
N ALA A 38 -12.97 -7.08 4.93
CA ALA A 38 -11.66 -7.24 5.56
C ALA A 38 -11.43 -8.69 6.02
N ARG A 39 -12.47 -9.40 6.48
CA ARG A 39 -12.33 -10.79 6.97
C ARG A 39 -11.91 -11.74 5.85
N GLU A 40 -12.51 -11.56 4.67
CA GLU A 40 -12.14 -12.34 3.48
C GLU A 40 -10.69 -12.05 3.09
N ALA A 41 -10.30 -10.78 3.09
CA ALA A 41 -8.94 -10.37 2.79
C ALA A 41 -7.92 -10.93 3.80
N ASP A 42 -8.19 -10.78 5.09
CA ASP A 42 -7.32 -11.27 6.17
C ASP A 42 -7.17 -12.79 6.12
N ALA A 43 -8.24 -13.53 5.85
CA ALA A 43 -8.17 -14.99 5.72
C ALA A 43 -7.24 -15.44 4.58
N VAL A 44 -7.12 -14.68 3.51
CA VAL A 44 -6.19 -14.95 2.40
C VAL A 44 -4.78 -14.49 2.75
N VAL A 45 -4.65 -13.30 3.33
CA VAL A 45 -3.37 -12.66 3.67
C VAL A 45 -2.64 -13.45 4.76
N ASP A 46 -3.33 -13.81 5.84
CA ASP A 46 -2.76 -14.56 6.96
C ASP A 46 -2.72 -16.07 6.71
N GLY A 47 -3.45 -16.52 5.70
CA GLY A 47 -3.58 -17.91 5.32
C GLY A 47 -2.35 -18.48 4.60
N PRO A 48 -2.45 -19.74 4.13
CA PRO A 48 -1.33 -20.42 3.45
C PRO A 48 -0.78 -19.70 2.22
N PHE A 49 -1.64 -18.92 1.54
CA PHE A 49 -1.22 -18.13 0.39
C PHE A 49 -0.25 -17.01 0.80
N GLY A 50 -0.62 -16.21 1.80
CA GLY A 50 0.24 -15.14 2.29
C GLY A 50 1.55 -15.66 2.88
N GLN A 51 1.50 -16.75 3.67
CA GLN A 51 2.68 -17.39 4.22
C GLN A 51 3.64 -17.89 3.11
N LYS A 52 3.08 -18.43 2.01
CA LYS A 52 3.88 -18.83 0.84
C LYS A 52 4.57 -17.65 0.17
N LEU A 53 3.96 -16.47 0.18
CA LEU A 53 4.59 -15.25 -0.35
C LEU A 53 5.73 -14.77 0.55
N LEU A 54 5.52 -14.75 1.88
CA LEU A 54 6.58 -14.38 2.84
C LEU A 54 7.78 -15.32 2.72
N ALA A 55 7.55 -16.61 2.55
CA ALA A 55 8.62 -17.62 2.42
C ALA A 55 9.55 -17.40 1.20
N LYS A 56 9.15 -16.60 0.22
CA LYS A 56 9.99 -16.25 -0.95
C LYS A 56 10.93 -15.04 -0.69
N LEU A 57 10.72 -14.30 0.38
CA LEU A 57 11.46 -13.07 0.64
C LEU A 57 12.93 -13.27 1.08
N PRO A 58 13.30 -14.35 1.78
CA PRO A 58 14.69 -14.57 2.19
C PRO A 58 15.67 -14.61 1.03
N GLU A 59 15.28 -15.12 -0.14
CA GLU A 59 16.09 -15.10 -1.36
C GLU A 59 16.35 -13.68 -1.89
N LYS A 60 15.54 -12.71 -1.44
CA LYS A 60 15.65 -11.30 -1.79
C LYS A 60 16.32 -10.45 -0.67
N GLY A 61 16.90 -11.10 0.34
CA GLY A 61 17.57 -10.41 1.45
C GLY A 61 16.61 -9.81 2.49
N LEU A 62 15.38 -10.28 2.54
CA LEU A 62 14.33 -9.83 3.46
C LEU A 62 13.73 -11.03 4.20
N VAL A 63 13.22 -10.80 5.41
CA VAL A 63 12.35 -11.75 6.10
C VAL A 63 11.03 -11.06 6.38
N GLY A 64 9.94 -11.68 5.92
CA GLY A 64 8.58 -11.23 6.24
C GLY A 64 8.14 -11.88 7.54
N LEU A 65 7.79 -11.07 8.53
CA LEU A 65 7.39 -11.55 9.86
C LEU A 65 5.89 -11.82 9.92
N THR A 66 5.10 -10.85 9.52
CA THR A 66 3.64 -10.92 9.56
C THR A 66 3.03 -9.88 8.62
N TYR A 67 1.73 -9.99 8.41
CA TYR A 67 0.95 -8.93 7.79
C TYR A 67 0.20 -8.11 8.85
N TRP A 68 -0.07 -6.85 8.53
CA TRP A 68 -0.93 -5.97 9.31
C TRP A 68 -2.04 -5.43 8.43
N GLU A 69 -3.21 -5.23 9.00
CA GLU A 69 -4.31 -4.60 8.32
C GLU A 69 -4.02 -3.11 8.11
N HIS A 70 -4.03 -2.65 6.84
CA HIS A 70 -4.13 -1.24 6.50
C HIS A 70 -5.57 -0.92 6.08
N GLY A 71 -6.23 -1.89 5.47
CA GLY A 71 -7.64 -1.85 5.11
C GLY A 71 -7.88 -1.42 3.66
N PHE A 72 -9.16 -1.18 3.36
CA PHE A 72 -9.55 -0.71 2.03
C PHE A 72 -9.12 0.71 1.77
N ARG A 73 -8.59 0.93 0.58
CA ARG A 73 -8.14 2.24 0.12
C ARG A 73 -9.32 3.04 -0.42
N ASN A 74 -9.36 4.31 -0.05
CA ASN A 74 -10.43 5.25 -0.35
C ASN A 74 -9.85 6.51 -0.99
N VAL A 75 -10.65 7.24 -1.74
CA VAL A 75 -10.19 8.42 -2.49
C VAL A 75 -10.55 9.70 -1.76
N THR A 76 -9.58 10.60 -1.62
CA THR A 76 -9.84 12.01 -1.29
C THR A 76 -9.49 12.88 -2.47
N ASN A 77 -10.19 14.02 -2.63
CA ASN A 77 -9.83 15.03 -3.60
C ASN A 77 -10.39 16.42 -3.22
N SER A 78 -9.90 17.48 -3.89
CA SER A 78 -10.31 18.87 -3.65
C SER A 78 -11.27 19.43 -4.69
N LYS A 79 -11.71 18.62 -5.67
CA LYS A 79 -12.53 19.10 -6.80
C LYS A 79 -14.02 18.80 -6.63
N ARG A 80 -14.39 17.54 -6.37
CA ARG A 80 -15.79 17.07 -6.33
C ARG A 80 -15.94 15.76 -5.58
N PRO A 81 -17.13 15.44 -5.04
CA PRO A 81 -17.44 14.09 -4.58
C PRO A 81 -17.33 13.09 -5.72
N ILE A 82 -16.95 11.85 -5.40
CA ILE A 82 -16.93 10.71 -6.32
C ILE A 82 -18.05 9.76 -5.89
N ALA A 83 -19.15 9.76 -6.65
CA ALA A 83 -20.31 8.89 -6.41
C ALA A 83 -20.50 7.88 -7.54
N LYS A 84 -19.91 8.09 -8.70
CA LYS A 84 -19.99 7.24 -9.89
C LYS A 84 -18.70 7.30 -10.71
N LEU A 85 -18.56 6.40 -11.68
CA LEU A 85 -17.36 6.25 -12.48
C LEU A 85 -16.94 7.55 -13.20
N GLU A 86 -17.91 8.27 -13.75
CA GLU A 86 -17.65 9.51 -14.51
C GLU A 86 -17.03 10.62 -13.65
N ASP A 87 -17.20 10.55 -12.33
CA ASP A 87 -16.64 11.53 -11.41
C ASP A 87 -15.10 11.44 -11.30
N PHE A 88 -14.50 10.32 -11.73
CA PHE A 88 -13.04 10.18 -11.82
C PHE A 88 -12.43 10.93 -13.01
N GLN A 89 -13.23 11.24 -14.03
CA GLN A 89 -12.73 11.78 -15.29
C GLN A 89 -11.86 13.03 -15.11
N GLY A 90 -10.61 12.93 -15.60
CA GLY A 90 -9.66 14.01 -15.64
C GLY A 90 -9.05 14.41 -14.29
N LEU A 91 -9.44 13.79 -13.16
CA LEU A 91 -8.81 14.05 -11.86
C LEU A 91 -7.35 13.61 -11.89
N LYS A 92 -6.45 14.48 -11.45
CA LYS A 92 -5.07 14.11 -11.16
C LYS A 92 -5.01 13.43 -9.79
N ILE A 93 -4.96 12.12 -9.77
CA ILE A 93 -4.93 11.33 -8.53
C ILE A 93 -3.50 10.86 -8.26
N ARG A 94 -2.92 11.29 -7.14
CA ARG A 94 -1.69 10.68 -6.68
C ARG A 94 -1.96 9.22 -6.32
N VAL A 95 -1.12 8.33 -6.81
CA VAL A 95 -1.15 6.91 -6.48
C VAL A 95 0.19 6.48 -5.88
N ILE A 96 0.16 5.37 -5.12
CA ILE A 96 1.38 4.72 -4.66
C ILE A 96 2.18 4.23 -5.88
N GLN A 97 3.53 4.19 -5.77
CA GLN A 97 4.43 3.83 -6.86
C GLN A 97 4.40 2.32 -7.18
N ILE A 98 3.24 1.81 -7.52
CA ILE A 98 2.99 0.41 -7.89
C ILE A 98 2.24 0.43 -9.22
N PRO A 99 2.73 -0.25 -10.28
CA PRO A 99 2.16 -0.17 -11.63
C PRO A 99 0.66 -0.42 -11.70
N ILE A 100 0.15 -1.43 -10.97
CA ILE A 100 -1.28 -1.77 -10.98
C ILE A 100 -2.19 -0.59 -10.56
N PHE A 101 -1.73 0.32 -9.69
CA PHE A 101 -2.52 1.50 -9.32
C PHE A 101 -2.61 2.51 -10.47
N VAL A 102 -1.53 2.64 -11.26
CA VAL A 102 -1.55 3.47 -12.47
C VAL A 102 -2.59 2.91 -13.45
N ASP A 103 -2.60 1.59 -13.64
CA ASP A 103 -3.54 0.92 -14.56
C ASP A 103 -4.99 1.08 -14.07
N ILE A 104 -5.25 0.83 -12.78
CA ILE A 104 -6.60 0.97 -12.19
C ILE A 104 -7.11 2.39 -12.37
N TYR A 105 -6.36 3.40 -11.94
CA TYR A 105 -6.84 4.79 -11.96
C TYR A 105 -6.90 5.38 -13.37
N SER A 106 -6.06 4.90 -14.30
CA SER A 106 -6.21 5.20 -15.74
C SER A 106 -7.49 4.60 -16.31
N ALA A 107 -7.79 3.35 -15.98
CA ALA A 107 -9.03 2.69 -16.43
C ALA A 107 -10.29 3.36 -15.88
N LEU A 108 -10.22 3.98 -14.69
CA LEU A 108 -11.30 4.79 -14.12
C LEU A 108 -11.44 6.17 -14.80
N GLY A 109 -10.53 6.55 -15.71
CA GLY A 109 -10.56 7.82 -16.45
C GLY A 109 -9.86 8.97 -15.73
N SER A 110 -9.18 8.73 -14.64
CA SER A 110 -8.33 9.73 -13.98
C SER A 110 -6.93 9.78 -14.59
N ASN A 111 -6.15 10.78 -14.18
CA ASN A 111 -4.75 10.94 -14.54
C ASN A 111 -3.88 10.55 -13.32
N PRO A 112 -3.47 9.30 -13.17
CA PRO A 112 -2.69 8.86 -12.01
C PRO A 112 -1.27 9.43 -12.06
N VAL A 113 -0.79 9.90 -10.90
CA VAL A 113 0.55 10.45 -10.72
C VAL A 113 1.25 9.68 -9.61
N PRO A 114 2.22 8.79 -9.91
CA PRO A 114 2.98 8.07 -8.90
C PRO A 114 3.90 9.01 -8.13
N ILE A 115 3.64 9.21 -6.83
CA ILE A 115 4.44 10.06 -5.94
C ILE A 115 4.74 9.28 -4.65
N PRO A 116 5.99 9.32 -4.11
CA PRO A 116 6.33 8.75 -2.81
C PRO A 116 5.46 9.32 -1.69
N PHE A 117 5.16 8.51 -0.66
CA PHE A 117 4.31 8.95 0.44
C PHE A 117 4.81 10.20 1.18
N PRO A 118 6.12 10.36 1.46
CA PRO A 118 6.61 11.57 2.14
C PRO A 118 6.34 12.89 1.39
N GLU A 119 6.16 12.84 0.07
CA GLU A 119 5.89 14.02 -0.76
C GLU A 119 4.39 14.31 -0.91
N LEU A 120 3.52 13.39 -0.44
CA LEU A 120 2.08 13.42 -0.70
C LEU A 120 1.42 14.69 -0.15
N TYR A 121 1.62 15.00 1.13
CA TYR A 121 0.97 16.15 1.77
C TYR A 121 1.29 17.46 1.01
N THR A 122 2.56 17.70 0.73
CA THR A 122 3.02 18.88 -0.01
C THR A 122 2.44 18.92 -1.42
N ALA A 123 2.37 17.79 -2.12
CA ALA A 123 1.79 17.74 -3.47
C ALA A 123 0.29 18.09 -3.48
N LEU A 124 -0.45 17.68 -2.45
CA LEU A 124 -1.87 18.02 -2.27
C LEU A 124 -2.04 19.50 -1.89
N GLU A 125 -1.25 20.00 -0.95
CA GLU A 125 -1.27 21.39 -0.49
C GLU A 125 -0.98 22.35 -1.64
N GLN A 126 0.05 22.07 -2.43
CA GLN A 126 0.44 22.85 -3.61
C GLN A 126 -0.47 22.62 -4.82
N LYS A 127 -1.48 21.73 -4.72
CA LYS A 127 -2.39 21.37 -5.81
C LYS A 127 -1.69 20.85 -7.07
N ALA A 128 -0.52 20.24 -6.90
CA ALA A 128 0.18 19.53 -7.98
C ALA A 128 -0.65 18.31 -8.44
N VAL A 129 -1.41 17.73 -7.51
CA VAL A 129 -2.44 16.72 -7.75
C VAL A 129 -3.77 17.15 -7.13
N ASP A 130 -4.89 16.66 -7.67
CA ASP A 130 -6.23 17.00 -7.19
C ASP A 130 -6.65 16.16 -5.98
N GLY A 131 -6.12 14.94 -5.90
CA GLY A 131 -6.47 13.99 -4.86
C GLY A 131 -5.47 12.85 -4.72
N GLN A 132 -5.83 11.90 -3.88
CA GLN A 132 -5.04 10.71 -3.58
C GLN A 132 -5.93 9.53 -3.19
N GLU A 133 -5.35 8.35 -3.03
CA GLU A 133 -5.99 7.14 -2.57
C GLU A 133 -5.17 6.50 -1.45
N THR A 134 -5.80 6.14 -0.35
CA THR A 134 -5.19 5.42 0.77
C THR A 134 -6.24 4.91 1.76
N ALA A 135 -5.82 4.19 2.81
CA ALA A 135 -6.69 3.76 3.89
C ALA A 135 -7.17 4.95 4.75
N LEU A 136 -8.34 4.82 5.39
CA LEU A 136 -8.92 5.86 6.24
C LEU A 136 -8.01 6.25 7.40
N SER A 137 -7.36 5.28 8.01
CA SER A 137 -6.38 5.51 9.10
C SER A 137 -5.24 6.42 8.67
N THR A 138 -4.74 6.25 7.44
CA THR A 138 -3.67 7.10 6.89
C THR A 138 -4.18 8.49 6.53
N ILE A 139 -5.42 8.63 6.06
CA ILE A 139 -6.03 9.95 5.81
C ILE A 139 -6.05 10.77 7.09
N ASP A 140 -6.41 10.14 8.21
CA ASP A 140 -6.47 10.75 9.52
C ASP A 140 -5.07 11.06 10.07
N THR A 141 -4.22 10.04 10.20
CA THR A 141 -2.91 10.17 10.86
C THR A 141 -1.92 11.05 10.09
N ALA A 142 -2.06 11.18 8.78
CA ALA A 142 -1.25 12.07 7.95
C ALA A 142 -1.91 13.44 7.72
N ASN A 143 -2.98 13.75 8.45
CA ASN A 143 -3.72 15.03 8.39
C ASN A 143 -4.16 15.42 6.95
N LEU A 144 -4.44 14.44 6.10
CA LEU A 144 -4.79 14.73 4.70
C LEU A 144 -6.12 15.47 4.56
N ALA A 145 -6.99 15.41 5.58
CA ALA A 145 -8.23 16.19 5.64
C ALA A 145 -8.01 17.71 5.61
N GLU A 146 -6.86 18.20 6.04
CA GLU A 146 -6.54 19.64 6.01
C GLU A 146 -6.37 20.15 4.57
N VAL A 147 -5.91 19.29 3.67
CA VAL A 147 -5.58 19.64 2.26
C VAL A 147 -6.53 19.01 1.25
N GLN A 148 -7.58 18.30 1.72
CA GLN A 148 -8.57 17.63 0.88
C GLN A 148 -10.00 18.00 1.31
N LYS A 149 -10.91 18.21 0.35
CA LYS A 149 -12.27 18.65 0.63
C LYS A 149 -13.31 17.53 0.66
N PHE A 150 -13.09 16.49 -0.11
CA PHE A 150 -14.04 15.40 -0.30
C PHE A 150 -13.37 14.07 -0.02
N LEU A 151 -14.04 13.22 0.74
CA LEU A 151 -13.73 11.82 0.93
C LEU A 151 -14.82 10.97 0.28
N SER A 152 -14.41 10.00 -0.52
CA SER A 152 -15.31 9.01 -1.13
C SER A 152 -14.84 7.61 -0.74
N THR A 153 -15.70 6.86 -0.06
CA THR A 153 -15.42 5.51 0.42
C THR A 153 -15.55 4.50 -0.72
N THR A 154 -14.61 4.56 -1.65
CA THR A 154 -14.62 3.78 -2.89
C THR A 154 -14.28 2.31 -2.70
N ARG A 155 -13.44 1.99 -1.72
CA ARG A 155 -13.03 0.62 -1.35
C ARG A 155 -12.59 -0.26 -2.53
N ILE A 156 -11.92 0.35 -3.52
CA ILE A 156 -11.57 -0.33 -4.78
C ILE A 156 -10.54 -1.45 -4.53
N VAL A 157 -9.59 -1.23 -3.62
CA VAL A 157 -8.46 -2.12 -3.36
C VAL A 157 -8.31 -2.32 -1.87
N TYR A 158 -8.06 -3.56 -1.43
CA TYR A 158 -7.57 -3.87 -0.09
C TYR A 158 -6.04 -3.77 -0.08
N ASP A 159 -5.48 -3.21 0.98
CA ASP A 159 -4.03 -2.98 1.11
C ASP A 159 -3.49 -3.62 2.39
N PRO A 160 -2.92 -4.83 2.33
CA PRO A 160 -2.21 -5.38 3.47
C PRO A 160 -0.83 -4.75 3.59
N LEU A 161 -0.44 -4.37 4.81
CA LEU A 161 0.94 -4.05 5.14
C LEU A 161 1.71 -5.33 5.44
N VAL A 162 3.02 -5.29 5.24
CA VAL A 162 3.92 -6.35 5.64
C VAL A 162 4.99 -5.79 6.58
N VAL A 163 5.22 -6.51 7.66
CA VAL A 163 6.32 -6.24 8.60
C VAL A 163 7.54 -6.99 8.10
N LEU A 164 8.59 -6.25 7.78
CA LEU A 164 9.82 -6.80 7.21
C LEU A 164 11.00 -6.54 8.14
N ILE A 165 11.87 -7.53 8.26
CA ILE A 165 13.20 -7.39 8.86
C ILE A 165 14.27 -7.66 7.80
N SER A 166 15.39 -6.92 7.87
CA SER A 166 16.58 -7.22 7.07
C SER A 166 17.05 -8.66 7.33
N LYS A 167 17.27 -9.43 6.27
CA LYS A 167 17.84 -10.78 6.44
C LYS A 167 19.21 -10.74 7.15
N LYS A 168 20.00 -9.70 6.92
CA LYS A 168 21.28 -9.51 7.62
C LYS A 168 21.09 -9.33 9.13
N THR A 169 20.05 -8.64 9.55
CA THR A 169 19.71 -8.46 10.95
C THR A 169 19.14 -9.74 11.52
N TRP A 170 18.20 -10.38 10.81
CA TRP A 170 17.60 -11.66 11.19
C TRP A 170 18.65 -12.75 11.46
N ASP A 171 19.64 -12.88 10.57
CA ASP A 171 20.69 -13.90 10.65
C ASP A 171 21.67 -13.65 11.83
N ARG A 172 21.67 -12.45 12.42
CA ARG A 172 22.44 -12.13 13.64
C ARG A 172 21.72 -12.48 14.93
N LEU A 173 20.39 -12.64 14.86
CA LEU A 173 19.60 -13.01 16.02
C LEU A 173 19.82 -14.47 16.37
N SER A 174 19.91 -14.77 17.65
CA SER A 174 19.89 -16.13 18.16
C SER A 174 18.53 -16.79 17.90
N SER A 175 18.49 -18.12 17.95
CA SER A 175 17.24 -18.86 17.77
C SER A 175 16.15 -18.49 18.79
N ASP A 176 16.53 -18.05 19.99
CA ASP A 176 15.56 -17.64 21.00
C ASP A 176 15.04 -16.22 20.73
N GLU A 177 15.90 -15.30 20.27
CA GLU A 177 15.48 -13.97 19.83
C GLU A 177 14.57 -14.03 18.59
N GLN A 178 14.87 -14.91 17.62
CA GLN A 178 14.02 -15.13 16.44
C GLN A 178 12.62 -15.67 16.80
N LYS A 179 12.45 -16.35 17.92
CA LYS A 179 11.13 -16.82 18.39
C LYS A 179 10.31 -15.71 19.07
N ILE A 180 10.98 -14.68 19.58
CA ILE A 180 10.34 -13.54 20.25
C ILE A 180 9.84 -12.54 19.21
N VAL A 181 10.56 -12.37 18.12
CA VAL A 181 10.24 -11.47 17.01
C VAL A 181 9.21 -12.10 16.07
#